data_35acca9bac5fca2c37926c15c49e8fc8
#
_entry.id   35acca9bac5fca2c37926c15c49e8fc8
#
_cell.length_a   1.000
_cell.length_b   1.000
_cell.length_c   1.000
_cell.angle_alpha   90.00
_cell.angle_beta   90.00
_cell.angle_gamma   90.00
#
_symmetry.space_group_name_H-M   'P 1'
#
loop_
_entity.id
_entity.type
_entity.pdbx_description
1 polymer ?
#
loop_
_entity_poly.entity_id
_entity_poly.type
_entity_poly.pdbx_seq_one_letter_code
_entity_poly.pdbx_strand_id
1 'polypeptide(L)'
;MALREAGRGGADGCIVLVDETSHADVRFALNTTTTNGVRRDRSVTVIAMTSSSSDAAPSVGVARRSGVVDVEQMVSAALTDARGAPPAEDAVTLVDGMGIRTRSVAAAAVAFGLAPVETDLSALGGVLSGLSSAFRRAEAHDVVLAGFAENGVSTVYLGSSTGLRLSFSQPTGAVNLVGRSLDGVRSAWVGLGAEMGEVAFDALEAELWRRLEWARRPPLLLDAGRYEVILPPSGVADLMGSLFFYAMGGQDAEDGRTVFSGSTGDGGGGAADGGGGDGGRDRRRTRVGERVTDVPFTLYSDPHEPGIECLPFVACGSSNSESSVFDNGLPLARTDWIRDGILAHLRYHRAGAARSGVEVAPYIDNLVLRGCDAAGGGDVAGGGTVDEMVARTERGLLLTCLWYIREVDPSTALLTGLTRDGVYVIEDGAVVGAANNFRFNESPVDLLARATEVGTSVRTLGRELGEYLNRCIMPPLRIPDFNMSSVSQAS
;
A
#
# COMPACT_ATOMS: atom_id res chain seq x y z
N MET A 1 24.65 21.71 6.55
CA MET A 1 24.36 22.97 7.25
C MET A 1 23.48 22.67 8.46
N ALA A 2 22.23 22.25 8.32
CA ALA A 2 21.28 22.03 9.42
C ALA A 2 21.83 21.20 10.59
N LEU A 3 22.48 20.08 10.34
CA LEU A 3 23.04 19.21 11.40
C LEU A 3 24.11 19.94 12.26
N ARG A 4 24.90 20.80 11.64
CA ARG A 4 25.91 21.63 12.38
C ARG A 4 25.23 22.70 13.21
N GLU A 5 24.22 23.36 12.66
CA GLU A 5 23.48 24.39 13.38
C GLU A 5 22.69 23.79 14.56
N ALA A 6 22.09 22.61 14.38
CA ALA A 6 21.41 21.91 15.47
C ALA A 6 22.37 21.57 16.62
N GLY A 7 23.58 21.05 16.31
CA GLY A 7 24.59 20.80 17.33
C GLY A 7 25.08 22.10 18.05
N ARG A 8 25.25 23.21 17.32
CA ARG A 8 25.55 24.52 17.93
C ARG A 8 24.43 25.05 18.83
N GLY A 9 23.17 24.74 18.42
CA GLY A 9 21.98 25.09 19.18
C GLY A 9 21.71 24.19 20.38
N GLY A 10 22.55 23.17 20.64
CA GLY A 10 22.45 22.27 21.78
C GLY A 10 21.51 21.09 21.59
N ALA A 11 21.33 20.61 20.34
CA ALA A 11 20.65 19.34 20.09
C ALA A 11 21.57 18.17 20.48
N ASP A 12 21.01 17.17 21.19
CA ASP A 12 21.65 15.89 21.48
C ASP A 12 21.61 14.97 20.25
N GLY A 13 20.56 15.11 19.44
CA GLY A 13 20.38 14.41 18.18
C GLY A 13 19.69 15.27 17.12
N CYS A 14 20.01 15.04 15.86
CA CYS A 14 19.33 15.71 14.76
C CYS A 14 19.28 14.80 13.52
N ILE A 15 18.12 14.82 12.87
CA ILE A 15 17.89 14.16 11.57
C ILE A 15 17.35 15.21 10.61
N VAL A 16 17.78 15.15 9.37
CA VAL A 16 17.28 16.00 8.28
C VAL A 16 16.85 15.10 7.14
N LEU A 17 15.59 15.26 6.72
CA LEU A 17 15.06 14.66 5.51
C LEU A 17 14.86 15.76 4.47
N VAL A 18 15.23 15.47 3.23
CA VAL A 18 14.93 16.31 2.08
C VAL A 18 14.24 15.40 1.05
N ASP A 19 13.01 15.76 0.71
CA ASP A 19 12.24 15.08 -0.34
C ASP A 19 12.21 15.98 -1.56
N GLU A 20 12.75 15.51 -2.67
CA GLU A 20 12.71 16.13 -3.98
C GLU A 20 11.79 15.32 -4.88
N THR A 21 10.69 15.88 -5.32
CA THR A 21 9.77 15.20 -6.23
C THR A 21 9.77 15.87 -7.59
N SER A 22 9.79 15.04 -8.64
CA SER A 22 9.59 15.45 -10.02
C SER A 22 8.46 14.61 -10.58
N HIS A 23 7.40 15.23 -11.09
CA HIS A 23 6.19 14.57 -11.51
C HIS A 23 5.69 15.13 -12.84
N ALA A 24 5.38 14.25 -13.78
CA ALA A 24 4.76 14.57 -15.06
C ALA A 24 3.41 13.85 -15.14
N ASP A 25 2.35 14.56 -15.49
CA ASP A 25 1.03 13.98 -15.63
C ASP A 25 0.28 14.49 -16.85
N VAL A 26 -0.66 13.68 -17.31
CA VAL A 26 -1.71 14.03 -18.24
C VAL A 26 -3.04 13.53 -17.72
N ARG A 27 -4.04 14.40 -17.70
CA ARG A 27 -5.43 14.06 -17.37
C ARG A 27 -6.30 14.29 -18.59
N PHE A 28 -7.29 13.44 -18.75
CA PHE A 28 -8.22 13.52 -19.87
C PHE A 28 -9.64 13.16 -19.45
N ALA A 29 -10.59 13.79 -20.10
CA ALA A 29 -12.02 13.53 -19.95
C ALA A 29 -12.74 13.95 -21.21
N LEU A 30 -13.91 13.36 -21.48
CA LEU A 30 -14.72 13.69 -22.66
C LEU A 30 -13.92 13.60 -23.98
N ASN A 31 -13.08 12.56 -24.10
CA ASN A 31 -12.24 12.30 -25.27
C ASN A 31 -11.26 13.44 -25.61
N THR A 32 -10.85 14.21 -24.62
CA THR A 32 -9.88 15.29 -24.80
C THR A 32 -8.96 15.41 -23.58
N THR A 33 -7.75 15.88 -23.81
CA THR A 33 -6.83 16.21 -22.72
C THR A 33 -7.33 17.46 -21.99
N THR A 34 -7.49 17.35 -20.69
CA THR A 34 -7.95 18.46 -19.83
C THR A 34 -6.82 19.22 -19.20
N THR A 35 -5.83 18.51 -18.67
CA THR A 35 -4.64 19.10 -18.06
C THR A 35 -3.43 18.23 -18.36
N ASN A 36 -2.28 18.86 -18.44
CA ASN A 36 -0.98 18.19 -18.44
C ASN A 36 0.05 19.14 -17.83
N GLY A 37 1.12 18.57 -17.33
CA GLY A 37 2.18 19.41 -16.76
C GLY A 37 3.32 18.63 -16.16
N VAL A 38 4.34 19.40 -15.78
CA VAL A 38 5.44 18.91 -14.96
C VAL A 38 5.48 19.74 -13.68
N ARG A 39 5.55 19.06 -12.55
CA ARG A 39 5.68 19.70 -11.24
C ARG A 39 6.95 19.21 -10.56
N ARG A 40 7.65 20.13 -9.92
CA ARG A 40 8.80 19.86 -9.08
C ARG A 40 8.58 20.48 -7.72
N ASP A 41 8.68 19.68 -6.70
CA ASP A 41 8.51 20.12 -5.33
C ASP A 41 9.70 19.67 -4.49
N ARG A 42 10.01 20.48 -3.49
CA ARG A 42 11.00 20.16 -2.46
C ARG A 42 10.36 20.34 -1.10
N SER A 43 10.53 19.37 -0.21
CA SER A 43 10.27 19.57 1.21
C SER A 43 11.50 19.27 2.04
N VAL A 44 11.67 20.01 3.12
CA VAL A 44 12.74 19.81 4.10
C VAL A 44 12.09 19.58 5.45
N THR A 45 12.51 18.52 6.14
CA THR A 45 12.10 18.23 7.51
C THR A 45 13.36 18.19 8.39
N VAL A 46 13.36 19.00 9.43
CA VAL A 46 14.38 18.99 10.50
C VAL A 46 13.75 18.41 11.74
N ILE A 47 14.36 17.37 12.28
CA ILE A 47 13.95 16.70 13.52
C ILE A 47 15.08 16.92 14.52
N ALA A 48 14.82 17.65 15.59
CA ALA A 48 15.77 17.93 16.66
C ALA A 48 15.38 17.19 17.92
N MET A 49 16.37 16.73 18.67
CA MET A 49 16.20 15.98 19.92
C MET A 49 16.98 16.68 21.01
N THR A 50 16.35 16.86 22.17
CA THR A 50 16.97 17.48 23.35
C THR A 50 16.58 16.70 24.60
N SER A 51 17.54 16.49 25.50
CA SER A 51 17.32 15.81 26.77
C SER A 51 17.52 16.79 27.93
N SER A 52 16.74 16.66 28.99
CA SER A 52 16.91 17.47 30.21
C SER A 52 18.12 17.02 31.04
N SER A 53 18.58 15.79 30.88
CA SER A 53 19.77 15.21 31.49
C SER A 53 20.28 14.05 30.62
N SER A 54 21.50 13.57 30.90
CA SER A 54 22.10 12.43 30.18
C SER A 54 21.29 11.14 30.24
N ASP A 55 20.48 10.97 31.26
CA ASP A 55 19.73 9.75 31.57
C ASP A 55 18.23 9.89 31.21
N ALA A 56 17.80 11.10 30.80
CA ALA A 56 16.42 11.34 30.44
C ALA A 56 16.15 10.96 28.96
N ALA A 57 14.99 10.38 28.70
CA ALA A 57 14.53 10.20 27.34
C ALA A 57 14.45 11.55 26.62
N PRO A 58 14.91 11.66 25.37
CA PRO A 58 14.89 12.90 24.64
C PRO A 58 13.47 13.33 24.27
N SER A 59 13.24 14.63 24.27
CA SER A 59 12.09 15.26 23.65
C SER A 59 12.38 15.53 22.18
N VAL A 60 11.38 15.48 21.32
CA VAL A 60 11.49 15.65 19.86
C VAL A 60 10.73 16.88 19.41
N GLY A 61 11.36 17.67 18.58
CA GLY A 61 10.73 18.77 17.86
C GLY A 61 10.93 18.65 16.36
N VAL A 62 9.92 19.01 15.58
CA VAL A 62 9.89 18.84 14.12
C VAL A 62 9.53 20.14 13.44
N ALA A 63 10.36 20.56 12.49
CA ALA A 63 10.05 21.66 11.58
C ALA A 63 10.04 21.15 10.14
N ARG A 64 8.91 21.33 9.43
CA ARG A 64 8.75 20.97 8.01
C ARG A 64 8.37 22.19 7.19
N ARG A 65 9.03 22.37 6.03
CA ARG A 65 8.73 23.45 5.07
C ARG A 65 8.91 22.94 3.64
N SER A 66 8.16 23.53 2.72
CA SER A 66 8.26 23.26 1.28
C SER A 66 8.86 24.47 0.55
N GLY A 67 9.49 24.22 -0.60
CA GLY A 67 10.12 25.24 -1.44
C GLY A 67 11.49 25.70 -0.95
N VAL A 68 11.76 26.99 -1.08
CA VAL A 68 13.01 27.61 -0.59
C VAL A 68 12.89 27.82 0.92
N VAL A 69 13.84 27.28 1.67
CA VAL A 69 13.79 27.27 3.13
C VAL A 69 14.97 28.03 3.74
N ASP A 70 14.71 28.72 4.84
CA ASP A 70 15.72 29.20 5.78
C ASP A 70 16.06 28.07 6.76
N VAL A 71 17.24 27.49 6.56
CA VAL A 71 17.68 26.33 7.35
C VAL A 71 17.90 26.69 8.83
N GLU A 72 18.40 27.89 9.11
CA GLU A 72 18.67 28.34 10.49
C GLU A 72 17.36 28.55 11.25
N GLN A 73 16.37 29.16 10.60
CA GLN A 73 15.02 29.30 11.16
C GLN A 73 14.35 27.95 11.42
N MET A 74 14.50 26.99 10.49
CA MET A 74 13.94 25.65 10.68
C MET A 74 14.57 24.92 11.86
N VAL A 75 15.89 24.98 11.98
CA VAL A 75 16.61 24.36 13.11
C VAL A 75 16.19 25.02 14.43
N SER A 76 16.09 26.36 14.46
CA SER A 76 15.63 27.09 15.65
C SER A 76 14.20 26.69 16.05
N ALA A 77 13.28 26.54 15.07
CA ALA A 77 11.93 26.11 15.33
C ALA A 77 11.90 24.69 15.90
N ALA A 78 12.58 23.73 15.26
CA ALA A 78 12.64 22.35 15.74
C ALA A 78 13.24 22.25 17.15
N LEU A 79 14.28 23.01 17.46
CA LEU A 79 14.86 23.06 18.81
C LEU A 79 13.91 23.67 19.84
N THR A 80 13.15 24.70 19.46
CA THR A 80 12.16 25.33 20.33
C THR A 80 11.05 24.34 20.66
N ASP A 81 10.54 23.64 19.65
CA ASP A 81 9.51 22.61 19.83
C ASP A 81 10.02 21.44 20.70
N ALA A 82 11.26 20.96 20.45
CA ALA A 82 11.86 19.89 21.25
C ALA A 82 11.96 20.25 22.73
N ARG A 83 12.38 21.49 23.05
CA ARG A 83 12.51 21.96 24.43
C ARG A 83 11.17 22.13 25.14
N GLY A 84 10.09 22.35 24.40
CA GLY A 84 8.72 22.47 24.92
C GLY A 84 7.94 21.16 24.96
N ALA A 85 8.44 20.12 24.31
CA ALA A 85 7.75 18.84 24.22
C ALA A 85 8.06 17.92 25.44
N PRO A 86 7.14 17.02 25.81
CA PRO A 86 7.43 15.97 26.77
C PRO A 86 8.48 14.98 26.19
N PRO A 87 9.12 14.17 27.06
CA PRO A 87 9.98 13.09 26.61
C PRO A 87 9.23 12.14 25.68
N ALA A 88 9.90 11.71 24.60
CA ALA A 88 9.30 10.85 23.58
C ALA A 88 9.15 9.41 24.11
N GLU A 89 7.94 8.85 23.98
CA GLU A 89 7.63 7.49 24.44
C GLU A 89 8.31 6.41 23.57
N ASP A 90 8.64 6.74 22.33
CA ASP A 90 9.31 5.89 21.36
C ASP A 90 10.83 6.12 21.30
N ALA A 91 11.39 6.82 22.30
CA ALA A 91 12.81 7.12 22.34
C ALA A 91 13.68 5.87 22.41
N VAL A 92 14.57 5.75 21.42
CA VAL A 92 15.65 4.76 21.35
C VAL A 92 16.89 5.41 20.76
N THR A 93 18.05 4.76 20.88
CA THR A 93 19.28 5.25 20.27
C THR A 93 19.11 5.44 18.76
N LEU A 94 19.54 6.59 18.24
CA LEU A 94 19.51 6.85 16.80
C LEU A 94 20.33 5.81 16.03
N VAL A 95 19.85 5.51 14.84
CA VAL A 95 20.56 4.59 13.94
C VAL A 95 21.96 5.15 13.62
N ASP A 96 22.99 4.32 13.80
CA ASP A 96 24.39 4.69 13.59
C ASP A 96 24.86 4.30 12.19
N GLY A 97 25.50 5.25 11.50
CA GLY A 97 26.06 5.03 10.17
C GLY A 97 27.23 4.05 10.11
N MET A 98 27.91 3.79 11.24
CA MET A 98 29.06 2.89 11.28
C MET A 98 28.70 1.41 11.44
N GLY A 99 27.51 1.10 11.99
CA GLY A 99 27.06 -0.26 12.28
C GLY A 99 26.31 -0.95 11.12
N ILE A 100 25.85 -0.21 10.11
CA ILE A 100 24.96 -0.75 9.09
C ILE A 100 25.69 -0.97 7.77
N ARG A 101 26.02 -2.23 7.48
CA ARG A 101 26.72 -2.65 6.25
C ARG A 101 25.86 -3.56 5.36
N THR A 102 24.56 -3.26 5.19
CA THR A 102 23.78 -3.95 4.16
C THR A 102 24.14 -3.41 2.77
N ARG A 103 24.03 -4.25 1.74
CA ARG A 103 24.35 -3.85 0.35
C ARG A 103 23.49 -2.66 -0.11
N SER A 104 22.23 -2.62 0.29
CA SER A 104 21.26 -1.56 -0.02
C SER A 104 21.62 -0.22 0.62
N VAL A 105 22.01 -0.22 1.90
CA VAL A 105 22.44 1.00 2.59
C VAL A 105 23.77 1.52 2.04
N ALA A 106 24.69 0.62 1.66
CA ALA A 106 25.93 1.03 0.99
C ALA A 106 25.67 1.72 -0.36
N ALA A 107 24.72 1.20 -1.16
CA ALA A 107 24.29 1.84 -2.41
C ALA A 107 23.62 3.19 -2.16
N ALA A 108 22.74 3.28 -1.17
CA ALA A 108 22.07 4.53 -0.77
C ALA A 108 23.07 5.59 -0.27
N ALA A 109 24.14 5.18 0.42
CA ALA A 109 25.18 6.08 0.86
C ALA A 109 26.02 6.66 -0.32
N VAL A 110 26.28 5.84 -1.33
CA VAL A 110 26.95 6.31 -2.57
C VAL A 110 26.05 7.30 -3.32
N ALA A 111 24.75 7.03 -3.37
CA ALA A 111 23.78 7.87 -4.06
C ALA A 111 23.58 9.26 -3.41
N PHE A 112 23.94 9.45 -2.15
CA PHE A 112 23.71 10.71 -1.43
C PHE A 112 24.35 11.94 -2.08
N GLY A 113 25.43 11.75 -2.83
CA GLY A 113 26.11 12.82 -3.57
C GLY A 113 25.54 13.14 -4.95
N LEU A 114 24.56 12.36 -5.41
CA LEU A 114 23.95 12.53 -6.72
C LEU A 114 22.83 13.58 -6.67
N ALA A 115 22.60 14.24 -7.81
CA ALA A 115 21.43 15.12 -7.97
C ALA A 115 20.14 14.30 -7.95
N PRO A 116 19.00 14.91 -7.55
CA PRO A 116 17.71 14.23 -7.63
C PRO A 116 17.39 13.87 -9.08
N VAL A 117 16.74 12.73 -9.26
CA VAL A 117 16.27 12.29 -10.57
C VAL A 117 15.04 13.12 -10.96
N GLU A 118 15.01 13.58 -12.19
CA GLU A 118 13.91 14.37 -12.73
C GLU A 118 13.19 13.61 -13.86
N THR A 119 11.91 13.88 -14.01
CA THR A 119 11.08 13.40 -15.11
C THR A 119 10.41 14.56 -15.84
N ASP A 120 9.93 14.30 -17.04
CA ASP A 120 9.17 15.24 -17.85
C ASP A 120 8.10 14.52 -18.70
N LEU A 121 7.35 15.28 -19.52
CA LEU A 121 6.28 14.73 -20.35
C LEU A 121 6.75 13.68 -21.38
N SER A 122 8.05 13.64 -21.71
CA SER A 122 8.56 12.62 -22.64
C SER A 122 8.46 11.21 -22.10
N ALA A 123 8.48 11.05 -20.77
CA ALA A 123 8.24 9.77 -20.09
C ALA A 123 6.84 9.20 -20.38
N LEU A 124 5.86 10.06 -20.72
CA LEU A 124 4.50 9.66 -21.07
C LEU A 124 4.32 9.44 -22.58
N GLY A 125 5.37 9.52 -23.39
CA GLY A 125 5.31 9.51 -24.85
C GLY A 125 4.54 8.33 -25.45
N GLY A 126 4.70 7.13 -24.90
CA GLY A 126 3.96 5.94 -25.33
C GLY A 126 2.45 6.08 -25.12
N VAL A 127 2.04 6.55 -23.94
CA VAL A 127 0.62 6.80 -23.64
C VAL A 127 0.05 7.92 -24.48
N LEU A 128 0.75 9.05 -24.56
CA LEU A 128 0.31 10.23 -25.30
C LEU A 128 0.11 9.94 -26.81
N SER A 129 0.96 9.13 -27.41
CA SER A 129 0.82 8.72 -28.81
C SER A 129 -0.43 7.87 -29.06
N GLY A 130 -0.81 7.01 -28.11
CA GLY A 130 -2.01 6.18 -28.16
C GLY A 130 -3.31 6.95 -27.91
N LEU A 131 -3.31 7.94 -27.01
CA LEU A 131 -4.51 8.66 -26.58
C LEU A 131 -5.29 9.30 -27.75
N SER A 132 -4.62 9.92 -28.70
CA SER A 132 -5.30 10.54 -29.86
C SER A 132 -6.07 9.52 -30.71
N SER A 133 -5.56 8.31 -30.83
CA SER A 133 -6.24 7.22 -31.53
C SER A 133 -7.36 6.63 -30.72
N ALA A 134 -7.16 6.50 -29.41
CA ALA A 134 -8.17 6.03 -28.45
C ALA A 134 -9.38 6.97 -28.41
N PHE A 135 -9.17 8.28 -28.39
CA PHE A 135 -10.26 9.27 -28.41
C PHE A 135 -11.10 9.18 -29.67
N ARG A 136 -10.46 9.10 -30.88
CA ARG A 136 -11.20 8.93 -32.14
C ARG A 136 -11.99 7.62 -32.19
N ARG A 137 -11.42 6.52 -31.65
CA ARG A 137 -12.16 5.24 -31.54
C ARG A 137 -13.36 5.38 -30.60
N ALA A 138 -13.17 6.02 -29.47
CA ALA A 138 -14.23 6.22 -28.49
C ALA A 138 -15.39 7.05 -29.07
N GLU A 139 -15.09 8.16 -29.76
CA GLU A 139 -16.09 8.98 -30.45
C GLU A 139 -16.86 8.18 -31.51
N ALA A 140 -16.17 7.36 -32.32
CA ALA A 140 -16.81 6.54 -33.35
C ALA A 140 -17.74 5.44 -32.77
N HIS A 141 -17.66 5.13 -31.48
CA HIS A 141 -18.46 4.09 -30.81
C HIS A 141 -19.37 4.64 -29.71
N ASP A 142 -19.59 5.95 -29.67
CA ASP A 142 -20.40 6.62 -28.66
C ASP A 142 -19.92 6.34 -27.22
N VAL A 143 -18.60 6.33 -27.04
CA VAL A 143 -17.93 6.13 -25.74
C VAL A 143 -17.14 7.39 -25.37
N VAL A 144 -17.18 7.72 -24.10
CA VAL A 144 -16.35 8.76 -23.50
C VAL A 144 -15.24 8.11 -22.68
N LEU A 145 -14.01 8.51 -22.95
CA LEU A 145 -12.85 8.15 -22.16
C LEU A 145 -12.52 9.25 -21.15
N ALA A 146 -12.18 8.82 -19.95
CA ALA A 146 -11.64 9.66 -18.89
C ALA A 146 -10.52 8.91 -18.14
N GLY A 147 -9.60 9.66 -17.54
CA GLY A 147 -8.52 9.04 -16.79
C GLY A 147 -7.31 9.95 -16.65
N PHE A 148 -6.21 9.32 -16.31
CA PHE A 148 -4.91 9.97 -16.21
C PHE A 148 -3.77 8.99 -16.51
N ALA A 149 -2.64 9.55 -16.87
CA ALA A 149 -1.34 8.86 -16.81
C ALA A 149 -0.36 9.77 -16.09
N GLU A 150 0.45 9.18 -15.25
CA GLU A 150 1.44 9.91 -14.46
C GLU A 150 2.76 9.14 -14.39
N ASN A 151 3.85 9.90 -14.36
CA ASN A 151 5.18 9.39 -14.08
C ASN A 151 5.84 10.33 -13.08
N GLY A 152 6.28 9.80 -11.97
CA GLY A 152 6.92 10.55 -10.91
C GLY A 152 8.22 9.91 -10.46
N VAL A 153 9.12 10.73 -9.93
CA VAL A 153 10.28 10.25 -9.16
C VAL A 153 10.34 11.05 -7.87
N SER A 154 10.40 10.34 -6.76
CA SER A 154 10.69 10.92 -5.45
C SER A 154 12.10 10.55 -5.04
N THR A 155 12.95 11.57 -4.79
CA THR A 155 14.30 11.36 -4.27
C THR A 155 14.35 11.81 -2.82
N VAL A 156 14.58 10.86 -1.92
CA VAL A 156 14.72 11.11 -0.48
C VAL A 156 16.22 11.19 -0.14
N TYR A 157 16.61 12.25 0.56
CA TYR A 157 17.93 12.38 1.20
C TYR A 157 17.75 12.39 2.70
N LEU A 158 18.50 11.54 3.39
CA LEU A 158 18.53 11.45 4.84
C LEU A 158 19.93 11.75 5.36
N GLY A 159 20.04 12.71 6.29
CA GLY A 159 21.25 12.99 7.03
C GLY A 159 20.98 12.97 8.54
N SER A 160 21.87 12.36 9.33
CA SER A 160 21.77 12.37 10.79
C SER A 160 23.01 12.88 11.48
N SER A 161 22.89 13.27 12.75
CA SER A 161 24.01 13.62 13.63
C SER A 161 24.92 12.43 13.93
N THR A 162 24.42 11.18 13.78
CA THR A 162 25.19 9.94 13.92
C THR A 162 26.00 9.57 12.68
N GLY A 163 26.03 10.45 11.66
CA GLY A 163 26.85 10.28 10.47
C GLY A 163 26.15 9.64 9.26
N LEU A 164 24.89 9.26 9.36
CA LEU A 164 24.15 8.74 8.21
C LEU A 164 24.06 9.78 7.08
N ARG A 165 24.26 9.33 5.85
CA ARG A 165 24.07 10.06 4.61
C ARG A 165 23.54 9.09 3.59
N LEU A 166 22.23 9.05 3.42
CA LEU A 166 21.52 8.09 2.57
C LEU A 166 20.67 8.82 1.55
N SER A 167 20.55 8.29 0.36
CA SER A 167 19.62 8.77 -0.66
C SER A 167 19.08 7.61 -1.48
N PHE A 168 17.83 7.74 -1.90
CA PHE A 168 17.19 6.81 -2.79
C PHE A 168 16.19 7.56 -3.69
N SER A 169 16.23 7.25 -4.99
CA SER A 169 15.27 7.77 -5.97
C SER A 169 14.29 6.68 -6.32
N GLN A 170 13.02 6.91 -6.03
CA GLN A 170 11.94 5.97 -6.21
C GLN A 170 11.05 6.39 -7.38
N PRO A 171 11.14 5.73 -8.53
CA PRO A 171 10.23 5.97 -9.64
C PRO A 171 8.83 5.47 -9.30
N THR A 172 7.82 6.16 -9.82
CA THR A 172 6.41 5.83 -9.64
C THR A 172 5.68 6.13 -10.94
N GLY A 173 4.78 5.27 -11.34
CA GLY A 173 3.94 5.53 -12.50
C GLY A 173 2.61 4.82 -12.39
N ALA A 174 1.58 5.42 -12.97
CA ALA A 174 0.26 4.82 -13.05
C ALA A 174 -0.48 5.30 -14.31
N VAL A 175 -1.26 4.39 -14.88
CA VAL A 175 -2.27 4.71 -15.90
C VAL A 175 -3.61 4.23 -15.39
N ASN A 176 -4.61 5.10 -15.52
CA ASN A 176 -5.98 4.83 -15.14
C ASN A 176 -6.88 5.25 -16.32
N LEU A 177 -7.67 4.33 -16.82
CA LEU A 177 -8.52 4.54 -17.99
C LEU A 177 -9.94 4.03 -17.69
N VAL A 178 -10.92 4.93 -17.83
CA VAL A 178 -12.35 4.63 -17.70
C VAL A 178 -13.00 4.90 -19.06
N GLY A 179 -13.79 3.95 -19.53
CA GLY A 179 -14.68 4.11 -20.67
C GLY A 179 -16.13 4.09 -20.22
N ARG A 180 -16.94 5.04 -20.71
CA ARG A 180 -18.37 5.10 -20.44
C ARG A 180 -19.14 5.39 -21.73
N SER A 181 -20.20 4.63 -22.00
CA SER A 181 -21.09 4.93 -23.14
C SER A 181 -21.87 6.22 -22.90
N LEU A 182 -22.21 6.94 -23.98
CA LEU A 182 -22.95 8.21 -23.92
C LEU A 182 -24.32 8.07 -23.27
N ASP A 183 -24.98 6.92 -23.41
CA ASP A 183 -26.25 6.61 -22.74
C ASP A 183 -26.08 6.33 -21.23
N GLY A 184 -24.83 6.23 -20.78
CA GLY A 184 -24.49 5.97 -19.38
C GLY A 184 -24.72 4.54 -18.87
N VAL A 185 -25.13 3.62 -19.76
CA VAL A 185 -25.48 2.24 -19.39
C VAL A 185 -24.24 1.37 -19.19
N ARG A 186 -23.20 1.59 -20.02
CA ARG A 186 -21.97 0.80 -19.99
C ARG A 186 -20.83 1.60 -19.38
N SER A 187 -20.10 0.98 -18.50
CA SER A 187 -18.83 1.52 -18.01
C SER A 187 -17.84 0.39 -17.76
N ALA A 188 -16.56 0.70 -17.93
CA ALA A 188 -15.46 -0.20 -17.59
C ALA A 188 -14.25 0.61 -17.12
N TRP A 189 -13.46 0.00 -16.26
CA TRP A 189 -12.20 0.55 -15.76
C TRP A 189 -11.07 -0.42 -16.03
N VAL A 190 -9.91 0.12 -16.38
CA VAL A 190 -8.62 -0.58 -16.39
C VAL A 190 -7.55 0.33 -15.79
N GLY A 191 -6.58 -0.26 -15.11
CA GLY A 191 -5.47 0.48 -14.52
C GLY A 191 -4.22 -0.38 -14.41
N LEU A 192 -3.06 0.28 -14.43
CA LEU A 192 -1.75 -0.34 -14.29
C LEU A 192 -0.82 0.58 -13.51
N GLY A 193 -0.18 0.05 -12.46
CA GLY A 193 0.95 0.69 -11.77
C GLY A 193 2.25 0.18 -12.38
N ALA A 194 2.97 1.04 -13.11
CA ALA A 194 4.21 0.68 -13.78
C ALA A 194 5.04 1.93 -14.10
N GLU A 195 6.35 1.78 -14.29
CA GLU A 195 7.12 2.83 -14.94
C GLU A 195 6.60 3.06 -16.36
N MET A 196 6.46 4.32 -16.76
CA MET A 196 5.76 4.66 -18.01
C MET A 196 6.42 4.09 -19.27
N GLY A 197 7.72 3.86 -19.27
CA GLY A 197 8.43 3.19 -20.36
C GLY A 197 8.01 1.73 -20.61
N GLU A 198 7.39 1.10 -19.62
CA GLU A 198 6.93 -0.30 -19.66
C GLU A 198 5.44 -0.43 -20.00
N VAL A 199 4.69 0.67 -20.09
CA VAL A 199 3.25 0.64 -20.33
C VAL A 199 2.93 0.35 -21.79
N ALA A 200 2.36 -0.81 -22.05
CA ALA A 200 1.74 -1.14 -23.33
C ALA A 200 0.31 -0.57 -23.37
N PHE A 201 0.18 0.72 -23.71
CA PHE A 201 -1.11 1.42 -23.70
C PHE A 201 -2.15 0.75 -24.60
N ASP A 202 -1.75 0.25 -25.78
CA ASP A 202 -2.67 -0.44 -26.69
C ASP A 202 -3.28 -1.70 -26.08
N ALA A 203 -2.51 -2.45 -25.27
CA ALA A 203 -3.03 -3.62 -24.58
C ALA A 203 -4.02 -3.23 -23.46
N LEU A 204 -3.73 -2.15 -22.74
CA LEU A 204 -4.64 -1.62 -21.72
C LEU A 204 -5.95 -1.13 -22.34
N GLU A 205 -5.87 -0.41 -23.46
CA GLU A 205 -7.04 0.04 -24.21
C GLU A 205 -7.84 -1.15 -24.78
N ALA A 206 -7.18 -2.16 -25.32
CA ALA A 206 -7.86 -3.36 -25.82
C ALA A 206 -8.65 -4.07 -24.71
N GLU A 207 -8.08 -4.16 -23.50
CA GLU A 207 -8.79 -4.72 -22.35
C GLU A 207 -10.01 -3.87 -21.96
N LEU A 208 -9.91 -2.54 -22.00
CA LEU A 208 -11.05 -1.66 -21.77
C LEU A 208 -12.18 -1.94 -22.77
N TRP A 209 -11.84 -2.04 -24.06
CA TRP A 209 -12.83 -2.34 -25.11
C TRP A 209 -13.46 -3.71 -24.93
N ARG A 210 -12.69 -4.73 -24.55
CA ARG A 210 -13.21 -6.06 -24.21
C ARG A 210 -14.26 -6.00 -23.11
N ARG A 211 -14.00 -5.26 -22.05
CA ARG A 211 -14.92 -5.06 -20.92
C ARG A 211 -16.17 -4.28 -21.32
N LEU A 212 -16.05 -3.25 -22.12
CA LEU A 212 -17.18 -2.49 -22.67
C LEU A 212 -18.05 -3.34 -23.61
N GLU A 213 -17.47 -4.27 -24.37
CA GLU A 213 -18.21 -5.20 -25.20
C GLU A 213 -19.00 -6.21 -24.36
N TRP A 214 -18.44 -6.72 -23.28
CA TRP A 214 -19.20 -7.55 -22.32
C TRP A 214 -20.41 -6.81 -21.73
N ALA A 215 -20.32 -5.50 -21.53
CA ALA A 215 -21.40 -4.65 -21.05
C ALA A 215 -22.33 -4.13 -22.16
N ARG A 216 -22.24 -4.62 -23.40
CA ARG A 216 -23.02 -4.12 -24.54
C ARG A 216 -24.52 -4.35 -24.43
N ARG A 217 -24.93 -5.41 -23.74
CA ARG A 217 -26.33 -5.73 -23.48
C ARG A 217 -26.79 -5.06 -22.19
N PRO A 218 -28.11 -4.82 -22.00
CA PRO A 218 -28.62 -4.39 -20.70
C PRO A 218 -28.12 -5.29 -19.57
N PRO A 219 -27.78 -4.73 -18.41
CA PRO A 219 -27.27 -5.53 -17.29
C PRO A 219 -28.27 -6.61 -16.88
N LEU A 220 -27.76 -7.79 -16.59
CA LEU A 220 -28.52 -8.84 -15.94
C LEU A 220 -28.82 -8.41 -14.50
N LEU A 221 -30.08 -8.45 -14.12
CA LEU A 221 -30.49 -8.08 -12.77
C LEU A 221 -30.36 -9.30 -11.86
N LEU A 222 -29.42 -9.23 -10.95
CA LEU A 222 -29.16 -10.24 -9.95
C LEU A 222 -29.54 -9.73 -8.57
N ASP A 223 -30.10 -10.59 -7.74
CA ASP A 223 -30.45 -10.29 -6.35
C ASP A 223 -29.18 -10.20 -5.48
N ALA A 224 -29.32 -9.57 -4.31
CA ALA A 224 -28.31 -9.68 -3.27
C ALA A 224 -28.18 -11.14 -2.82
N GLY A 225 -26.94 -11.56 -2.51
CA GLY A 225 -26.70 -12.97 -2.16
C GLY A 225 -25.22 -13.30 -2.13
N ARG A 226 -24.92 -14.60 -2.10
CA ARG A 226 -23.56 -15.10 -2.13
C ARG A 226 -23.28 -15.73 -3.50
N TYR A 227 -22.12 -15.38 -4.05
CA TYR A 227 -21.74 -15.78 -5.40
C TYR A 227 -20.32 -16.36 -5.43
N GLU A 228 -20.07 -17.33 -6.31
CA GLU A 228 -18.70 -17.61 -6.71
C GLU A 228 -18.16 -16.43 -7.51
N VAL A 229 -16.98 -15.94 -7.13
CA VAL A 229 -16.38 -14.74 -7.70
C VAL A 229 -14.95 -15.02 -8.13
N ILE A 230 -14.58 -14.53 -9.29
CA ILE A 230 -13.20 -14.32 -9.68
C ILE A 230 -12.84 -12.87 -9.38
N LEU A 231 -11.86 -12.68 -8.48
CA LEU A 231 -11.23 -11.37 -8.23
C LEU A 231 -9.96 -11.28 -9.08
N PRO A 232 -9.86 -10.33 -10.01
CA PRO A 232 -8.59 -10.09 -10.70
C PRO A 232 -7.56 -9.48 -9.75
N PRO A 233 -6.28 -9.44 -10.14
CA PRO A 233 -5.19 -8.90 -9.31
C PRO A 233 -5.47 -7.51 -8.74
N SER A 234 -6.16 -6.62 -9.47
CA SER A 234 -6.54 -5.28 -9.01
C SER A 234 -7.51 -5.30 -7.81
N GLY A 235 -8.52 -6.17 -7.85
CA GLY A 235 -9.46 -6.34 -6.73
C GLY A 235 -8.78 -6.96 -5.51
N VAL A 236 -7.86 -7.90 -5.73
CA VAL A 236 -7.04 -8.47 -4.65
C VAL A 236 -6.13 -7.41 -4.04
N ALA A 237 -5.52 -6.52 -4.85
CA ALA A 237 -4.68 -5.44 -4.36
C ALA A 237 -5.44 -4.47 -3.44
N ASP A 238 -6.68 -4.12 -3.77
CA ASP A 238 -7.51 -3.27 -2.92
C ASP A 238 -7.84 -3.93 -1.57
N LEU A 239 -8.17 -5.22 -1.56
CA LEU A 239 -8.51 -5.93 -0.32
C LEU A 239 -7.28 -6.22 0.54
N MET A 240 -6.17 -6.64 -0.07
CA MET A 240 -4.92 -6.90 0.66
C MET A 240 -4.27 -5.61 1.15
N GLY A 241 -4.34 -4.54 0.37
CA GLY A 241 -3.91 -3.21 0.80
C GLY A 241 -4.74 -2.72 1.99
N SER A 242 -6.06 -2.92 1.98
CA SER A 242 -6.93 -2.60 3.12
C SER A 242 -6.53 -3.41 4.37
N LEU A 243 -6.29 -4.72 4.24
CA LEU A 243 -5.80 -5.55 5.33
C LEU A 243 -4.47 -5.03 5.88
N PHE A 244 -3.54 -4.70 4.98
CA PHE A 244 -2.22 -4.21 5.34
C PHE A 244 -2.30 -2.88 6.10
N PHE A 245 -3.09 -1.91 5.62
CA PHE A 245 -3.18 -0.61 6.27
C PHE A 245 -3.97 -0.63 7.57
N TYR A 246 -5.10 -1.34 7.63
CA TYR A 246 -6.02 -1.24 8.77
C TYR A 246 -5.75 -2.27 9.85
N ALA A 247 -5.27 -3.47 9.52
CA ALA A 247 -5.23 -4.55 10.50
C ALA A 247 -3.82 -4.95 10.98
N MET A 248 -2.75 -4.62 10.23
CA MET A 248 -1.40 -5.13 10.53
C MET A 248 -0.56 -4.21 11.42
N GLY A 249 -1.16 -3.23 12.10
CA GLY A 249 -0.51 -2.45 13.14
C GLY A 249 -0.32 -3.27 14.43
N GLY A 250 0.93 -3.46 14.88
CA GLY A 250 1.21 -4.29 16.05
C GLY A 250 0.66 -3.71 17.36
N GLN A 251 0.80 -2.40 17.55
CA GLN A 251 0.24 -1.73 18.73
C GLN A 251 -1.29 -1.80 18.74
N ASP A 252 -1.95 -1.65 17.59
CA ASP A 252 -3.40 -1.75 17.48
C ASP A 252 -3.90 -3.17 17.76
N ALA A 253 -3.13 -4.18 17.35
CA ALA A 253 -3.43 -5.58 17.68
C ALA A 253 -3.28 -5.86 19.18
N GLU A 254 -2.24 -5.34 19.83
CA GLU A 254 -2.06 -5.45 21.27
C GLU A 254 -3.17 -4.75 22.07
N ASP A 255 -3.66 -3.63 21.56
CA ASP A 255 -4.75 -2.86 22.17
C ASP A 255 -6.14 -3.49 21.91
N GLY A 256 -6.21 -4.60 21.19
CA GLY A 256 -7.48 -5.29 20.91
C GLY A 256 -8.31 -4.65 19.80
N ARG A 257 -7.68 -3.89 18.92
CA ARG A 257 -8.35 -3.08 17.88
C ARG A 257 -8.34 -3.70 16.48
N THR A 258 -7.76 -4.88 16.29
CA THR A 258 -7.70 -5.51 14.97
C THR A 258 -8.07 -6.99 15.03
N VAL A 259 -8.32 -7.60 13.88
CA VAL A 259 -8.54 -9.05 13.72
C VAL A 259 -7.35 -9.89 14.21
N PHE A 260 -6.16 -9.29 14.29
CA PHE A 260 -4.94 -9.95 14.76
C PHE A 260 -4.66 -9.77 16.26
N SER A 261 -5.64 -9.24 17.01
CA SER A 261 -5.61 -9.17 18.45
C SER A 261 -5.76 -10.58 19.04
N GLY A 262 -4.90 -10.93 19.99
CA GLY A 262 -5.02 -12.20 20.70
C GLY A 262 -6.27 -12.25 21.57
N SER A 263 -6.86 -13.42 21.76
CA SER A 263 -7.94 -13.61 22.71
C SER A 263 -7.40 -13.37 24.13
N THR A 264 -8.11 -12.55 24.91
CA THR A 264 -7.97 -12.60 26.37
C THR A 264 -8.46 -13.99 26.78
N GLY A 265 -7.54 -14.85 27.22
CA GLY A 265 -7.96 -16.14 27.75
C GLY A 265 -8.99 -15.90 28.84
N ASP A 266 -10.22 -16.36 28.61
CA ASP A 266 -11.20 -16.59 29.66
C ASP A 266 -10.63 -17.69 30.57
N GLY A 267 -9.73 -17.24 31.49
CA GLY A 267 -9.26 -18.07 32.59
C GLY A 267 -10.42 -18.33 33.52
N GLY A 268 -11.04 -19.49 33.36
CA GLY A 268 -12.08 -19.98 34.23
C GLY A 268 -11.72 -19.73 35.70
N GLY A 269 -12.71 -19.26 36.46
CA GLY A 269 -12.65 -18.82 37.81
C GLY A 269 -11.78 -19.68 38.74
N GLY A 270 -10.75 -19.07 39.28
CA GLY A 270 -9.97 -19.50 40.41
C GLY A 270 -9.62 -18.26 41.20
N ALA A 271 -10.36 -18.03 42.32
CA ALA A 271 -9.99 -17.06 43.30
C ALA A 271 -8.61 -17.42 43.87
N ALA A 272 -7.61 -16.58 43.67
CA ALA A 272 -6.31 -16.67 44.33
C ALA A 272 -5.90 -15.32 44.84
N ASP A 273 -5.83 -15.30 46.06
CA ASP A 273 -5.14 -14.59 47.12
C ASP A 273 -4.20 -13.43 46.76
N GLY A 274 -4.28 -12.38 47.61
CA GLY A 274 -3.58 -11.14 47.48
C GLY A 274 -2.06 -11.23 47.49
N GLY A 275 -1.45 -10.51 46.56
CA GLY A 275 -0.04 -10.17 46.55
C GLY A 275 0.13 -8.92 45.69
N GLY A 276 0.33 -7.76 46.33
CA GLY A 276 0.61 -6.50 45.68
C GLY A 276 1.94 -6.53 44.95
N GLY A 277 1.92 -6.21 43.69
CA GLY A 277 3.09 -6.05 42.84
C GLY A 277 2.68 -5.38 41.52
N ASP A 278 3.21 -4.21 41.34
CA ASP A 278 3.40 -3.42 40.12
C ASP A 278 2.42 -3.69 38.98
N GLY A 279 1.65 -2.62 38.65
CA GLY A 279 0.60 -2.66 37.64
C GLY A 279 1.07 -3.06 36.23
N GLY A 280 1.40 -4.33 36.05
CA GLY A 280 1.52 -4.96 34.75
C GLY A 280 0.15 -4.98 34.08
N ARG A 281 -0.09 -4.05 33.12
CA ARG A 281 -1.17 -4.15 32.16
C ARG A 281 -1.09 -5.57 31.59
N ASP A 282 -2.13 -6.32 31.75
CA ASP A 282 -2.31 -7.64 31.11
C ASP A 282 -2.20 -7.41 29.60
N ARG A 283 -0.98 -7.61 29.07
CA ARG A 283 -0.68 -7.34 27.65
C ARG A 283 -1.42 -8.40 26.86
N ARG A 284 -2.43 -7.98 26.14
CA ARG A 284 -3.11 -8.82 25.17
C ARG A 284 -2.08 -9.33 24.17
N ARG A 285 -1.96 -10.63 24.06
CA ARG A 285 -1.10 -11.24 23.05
C ARG A 285 -1.72 -10.99 21.68
N THR A 286 -0.88 -10.76 20.67
CA THR A 286 -1.31 -10.76 19.29
C THR A 286 -1.45 -12.21 18.78
N ARG A 287 -2.06 -12.39 17.62
CA ARG A 287 -2.19 -13.70 16.95
C ARG A 287 -0.96 -14.09 16.13
N VAL A 288 0.19 -13.43 16.28
CA VAL A 288 1.44 -13.80 15.62
C VAL A 288 1.81 -15.24 15.99
N GLY A 289 2.13 -16.05 14.97
CA GLY A 289 2.34 -17.48 15.07
C GLY A 289 1.08 -18.33 14.85
N GLU A 290 -0.11 -17.73 14.77
CA GLU A 290 -1.34 -18.46 14.49
C GLU A 290 -1.57 -18.61 12.98
N ARG A 291 -2.22 -19.74 12.62
CA ARG A 291 -2.69 -19.96 11.26
C ARG A 291 -3.94 -19.12 11.01
N VAL A 292 -3.91 -18.31 9.95
CA VAL A 292 -5.03 -17.46 9.53
C VAL A 292 -5.73 -17.98 8.29
N THR A 293 -5.09 -18.87 7.52
CA THR A 293 -5.67 -19.59 6.39
C THR A 293 -4.99 -20.94 6.17
N ASP A 294 -5.74 -21.95 5.73
CA ASP A 294 -5.19 -23.26 5.34
C ASP A 294 -4.59 -23.25 3.94
N VAL A 295 -4.97 -22.29 3.12
CA VAL A 295 -4.33 -22.05 1.81
C VAL A 295 -2.94 -21.45 2.05
N PRO A 296 -1.86 -22.02 1.49
CA PRO A 296 -0.49 -21.59 1.77
C PRO A 296 -0.14 -20.29 1.03
N PHE A 297 -0.78 -19.18 1.41
CA PHE A 297 -0.45 -17.86 0.94
C PHE A 297 0.75 -17.27 1.70
N THR A 298 1.59 -16.55 0.98
CA THR A 298 2.60 -15.68 1.56
C THR A 298 2.34 -14.23 1.13
N LEU A 299 1.98 -13.38 2.11
CA LEU A 299 1.86 -11.92 1.96
C LEU A 299 3.11 -11.28 2.52
N TYR A 300 3.85 -10.55 1.70
CA TYR A 300 5.11 -9.94 2.12
C TYR A 300 5.36 -8.58 1.47
N SER A 301 6.32 -7.87 2.04
CA SER A 301 6.92 -6.67 1.44
C SER A 301 8.43 -6.87 1.33
N ASP A 302 9.04 -6.43 0.23
CA ASP A 302 10.49 -6.47 0.02
C ASP A 302 10.92 -5.22 -0.74
N PRO A 303 11.76 -4.33 -0.17
CA PRO A 303 12.20 -3.12 -0.87
C PRO A 303 12.98 -3.41 -2.15
N HIS A 304 13.39 -4.65 -2.38
CA HIS A 304 14.15 -5.08 -3.55
C HIS A 304 13.35 -5.99 -4.50
N GLU A 305 12.03 -6.13 -4.30
CA GLU A 305 11.19 -6.93 -5.20
C GLU A 305 11.24 -6.36 -6.62
N PRO A 306 11.67 -7.16 -7.62
CA PRO A 306 11.88 -6.67 -8.98
C PRO A 306 10.63 -6.04 -9.60
N GLY A 307 10.79 -4.84 -10.15
CA GLY A 307 9.74 -4.08 -10.82
C GLY A 307 8.81 -3.30 -9.88
N ILE A 308 8.93 -3.49 -8.58
CA ILE A 308 8.21 -2.72 -7.55
C ILE A 308 9.16 -2.32 -6.40
N GLU A 309 10.42 -2.08 -6.72
CA GLU A 309 11.43 -1.64 -5.76
C GLU A 309 10.96 -0.36 -5.04
N CYS A 310 11.27 -0.25 -3.75
CA CYS A 310 10.92 0.91 -2.96
C CYS A 310 12.06 1.31 -1.99
N LEU A 311 11.85 2.39 -1.24
CA LEU A 311 12.84 2.94 -0.32
C LEU A 311 13.41 1.85 0.60
N PRO A 312 14.74 1.59 0.59
CA PRO A 312 15.34 0.49 1.32
C PRO A 312 15.76 0.83 2.75
N PHE A 313 15.30 1.94 3.29
CA PHE A 313 15.52 2.37 4.67
C PHE A 313 14.35 3.19 5.17
N VAL A 314 14.15 3.22 6.47
CA VAL A 314 13.09 4.03 7.09
C VAL A 314 13.40 5.52 6.91
N ALA A 315 12.40 6.28 6.43
CA ALA A 315 12.42 7.73 6.40
C ALA A 315 11.04 8.27 6.79
N CYS A 316 10.90 8.74 8.01
CA CYS A 316 9.65 9.31 8.50
C CYS A 316 9.86 10.66 9.17
N GLY A 317 8.93 11.59 8.92
CA GLY A 317 9.00 12.96 9.45
C GLY A 317 8.37 13.14 10.83
N SER A 318 7.65 12.16 11.33
CA SER A 318 6.97 12.18 12.63
C SER A 318 6.77 10.77 13.18
N SER A 319 6.65 10.65 14.50
CA SER A 319 6.33 9.38 15.16
C SER A 319 4.83 9.20 15.33
N ASN A 320 4.39 7.94 15.28
CA ASN A 320 3.04 7.48 15.61
C ASN A 320 3.09 6.01 16.11
N SER A 321 1.95 5.32 16.22
CA SER A 321 1.89 3.91 16.67
C SER A 321 2.66 2.93 15.79
N GLU A 322 2.93 3.27 14.52
CA GLU A 322 3.54 2.38 13.53
C GLU A 322 4.93 2.83 13.07
N SER A 323 5.28 4.09 13.25
CA SER A 323 6.54 4.67 12.81
C SER A 323 7.19 5.52 13.89
N SER A 324 8.52 5.58 13.89
CA SER A 324 9.30 6.37 14.83
C SER A 324 10.39 7.14 14.12
N VAL A 325 10.53 8.43 14.46
CA VAL A 325 11.62 9.27 13.94
C VAL A 325 12.99 8.73 14.36
N PHE A 326 13.07 7.98 15.44
CA PHE A 326 14.33 7.35 15.89
C PHE A 326 14.77 6.21 14.96
N ASP A 327 13.87 5.66 14.14
CA ASP A 327 14.16 4.60 13.19
C ASP A 327 14.68 5.10 11.85
N ASN A 328 14.73 6.39 11.64
CA ASN A 328 15.24 6.98 10.40
C ASN A 328 16.64 6.44 10.04
N GLY A 329 16.75 5.88 8.84
CA GLY A 329 17.96 5.21 8.35
C GLY A 329 18.07 3.73 8.70
N LEU A 330 17.11 3.16 9.43
CA LEU A 330 17.07 1.70 9.67
C LEU A 330 16.89 0.98 8.33
N PRO A 331 17.76 0.02 7.99
CA PRO A 331 17.61 -0.75 6.77
C PRO A 331 16.31 -1.56 6.76
N LEU A 332 15.65 -1.57 5.61
CA LEU A 332 14.51 -2.43 5.34
C LEU A 332 14.97 -3.69 4.59
N ALA A 333 14.34 -4.79 4.89
CA ALA A 333 14.55 -6.08 4.24
C ALA A 333 13.20 -6.77 4.06
N ARG A 334 13.17 -7.80 3.25
CA ARG A 334 11.97 -8.61 3.08
C ARG A 334 11.37 -8.99 4.44
N THR A 335 10.10 -8.69 4.58
CA THR A 335 9.28 -9.02 5.75
C THR A 335 8.05 -9.77 5.30
N ASP A 336 7.90 -11.02 5.73
CA ASP A 336 6.71 -11.80 5.48
C ASP A 336 5.67 -11.48 6.56
N TRP A 337 4.57 -10.87 6.18
CA TRP A 337 3.45 -10.56 7.08
C TRP A 337 2.64 -11.81 7.39
N ILE A 338 2.31 -12.56 6.35
CA ILE A 338 1.73 -13.91 6.43
C ILE A 338 2.67 -14.82 5.66
N ARG A 339 3.12 -15.90 6.26
CA ARG A 339 3.98 -16.91 5.62
C ARG A 339 3.27 -18.25 5.65
N ASP A 340 3.03 -18.83 4.47
CA ASP A 340 2.37 -20.14 4.33
C ASP A 340 1.07 -20.26 5.13
N GLY A 341 0.27 -19.18 5.12
CA GLY A 341 -1.00 -19.09 5.84
C GLY A 341 -0.87 -18.80 7.34
N ILE A 342 0.33 -18.57 7.87
CA ILE A 342 0.59 -18.24 9.29
C ILE A 342 0.91 -16.76 9.41
N LEU A 343 0.26 -16.05 10.33
CA LEU A 343 0.62 -14.67 10.66
C LEU A 343 2.03 -14.63 11.24
N ALA A 344 2.99 -14.10 10.49
CA ALA A 344 4.40 -14.11 10.86
C ALA A 344 4.82 -12.82 11.57
N HIS A 345 4.43 -11.67 11.04
CA HIS A 345 4.79 -10.36 11.61
C HIS A 345 3.60 -9.40 11.58
N LEU A 346 3.63 -8.44 12.52
CA LEU A 346 2.85 -7.21 12.50
C LEU A 346 3.81 -6.02 12.44
N ARG A 347 3.33 -4.86 12.01
CA ARG A 347 4.19 -3.67 11.87
C ARG A 347 4.55 -3.10 13.23
N TYR A 348 5.84 -3.01 13.49
CA TYR A 348 6.42 -2.44 14.72
C TYR A 348 7.65 -1.60 14.40
N HIS A 349 7.69 -0.40 14.94
CA HIS A 349 8.93 0.36 15.08
C HIS A 349 9.79 -0.19 16.23
N ARG A 350 11.10 0.13 16.30
CA ARG A 350 12.05 -0.46 17.27
C ARG A 350 11.60 -0.35 18.72
N ALA A 351 11.12 0.82 19.14
CA ALA A 351 10.67 1.00 20.52
C ALA A 351 9.43 0.16 20.84
N GLY A 352 8.47 0.08 19.90
CA GLY A 352 7.29 -0.77 20.03
C GLY A 352 7.67 -2.24 20.12
N ALA A 353 8.49 -2.72 19.20
CA ALA A 353 8.98 -4.09 19.19
C ALA A 353 9.71 -4.49 20.48
N ALA A 354 10.57 -3.60 21.00
CA ALA A 354 11.28 -3.81 22.25
C ALA A 354 10.33 -3.91 23.46
N ARG A 355 9.28 -3.06 23.50
CA ARG A 355 8.25 -3.13 24.56
C ARG A 355 7.47 -4.43 24.53
N SER A 356 7.20 -4.93 23.33
CA SER A 356 6.37 -6.13 23.11
C SER A 356 7.20 -7.42 23.09
N GLY A 357 8.53 -7.32 23.03
CA GLY A 357 9.42 -8.47 22.95
C GLY A 357 9.32 -9.22 21.63
N VAL A 358 9.04 -8.51 20.54
CA VAL A 358 8.91 -9.07 19.17
C VAL A 358 10.01 -8.53 18.26
N GLU A 359 10.11 -9.08 17.05
CA GLU A 359 11.00 -8.57 16.02
C GLU A 359 10.54 -7.22 15.45
N VAL A 360 11.50 -6.40 15.09
CA VAL A 360 11.24 -5.10 14.43
C VAL A 360 10.80 -5.36 12.99
N ALA A 361 9.65 -4.86 12.62
CA ALA A 361 9.06 -5.00 11.30
C ALA A 361 8.43 -3.67 10.85
N PRO A 362 9.22 -2.72 10.33
CA PRO A 362 8.71 -1.43 9.91
C PRO A 362 7.86 -1.54 8.64
N TYR A 363 7.08 -0.49 8.37
CA TYR A 363 6.38 -0.34 7.11
C TYR A 363 7.33 -0.36 5.90
N ILE A 364 6.95 -1.06 4.83
CA ILE A 364 7.64 -1.12 3.54
C ILE A 364 6.63 -0.79 2.44
N ASP A 365 6.99 0.09 1.51
CA ASP A 365 6.09 0.71 0.52
C ASP A 365 5.82 -0.15 -0.72
N ASN A 366 5.68 -1.45 -0.53
CA ASN A 366 5.16 -2.38 -1.54
C ASN A 366 4.47 -3.58 -0.90
N LEU A 367 3.69 -4.33 -1.68
CA LEU A 367 2.97 -5.48 -1.17
C LEU A 367 2.86 -6.57 -2.24
N VAL A 368 3.21 -7.79 -1.86
CA VAL A 368 3.19 -8.96 -2.72
C VAL A 368 2.37 -10.07 -2.07
N LEU A 369 1.43 -10.64 -2.79
CA LEU A 369 0.75 -11.87 -2.41
C LEU A 369 1.12 -12.96 -3.41
N ARG A 370 1.58 -14.11 -2.90
CA ARG A 370 1.84 -15.30 -3.70
C ARG A 370 1.15 -16.50 -3.08
N GLY A 371 0.57 -17.37 -3.90
CA GLY A 371 0.24 -18.72 -3.50
C GLY A 371 1.51 -19.57 -3.54
N CYS A 372 1.70 -20.43 -2.54
CA CYS A 372 2.78 -21.41 -2.54
C CYS A 372 2.22 -22.79 -2.90
N ASP A 373 2.98 -23.59 -3.65
CA ASP A 373 2.70 -25.02 -3.72
C ASP A 373 3.02 -25.70 -2.37
N ALA A 374 2.43 -26.81 -2.09
CA ALA A 374 2.64 -27.58 -0.87
C ALA A 374 4.10 -28.03 -0.66
N ALA A 375 4.99 -27.80 -1.63
CA ALA A 375 6.41 -28.10 -1.60
C ALA A 375 7.29 -26.87 -1.28
N GLY A 376 6.70 -25.67 -1.10
CA GLY A 376 7.43 -24.48 -0.60
C GLY A 376 8.34 -23.78 -1.62
N GLY A 377 8.14 -23.97 -2.89
CA GLY A 377 9.03 -23.42 -3.92
C GLY A 377 8.33 -22.89 -5.17
N GLY A 378 7.84 -21.68 -5.14
CA GLY A 378 7.35 -20.98 -6.33
C GLY A 378 5.86 -20.71 -6.38
N ASP A 379 5.41 -19.92 -7.37
CA ASP A 379 3.98 -19.76 -7.68
C ASP A 379 3.33 -21.13 -7.90
N VAL A 380 2.10 -21.32 -7.40
CA VAL A 380 1.38 -22.59 -7.52
C VAL A 380 1.46 -23.08 -8.96
N ALA A 381 2.05 -24.25 -9.16
CA ALA A 381 2.11 -24.90 -10.47
C ALA A 381 0.66 -25.19 -10.91
N GLY A 382 0.13 -24.39 -11.83
CA GLY A 382 -1.27 -24.44 -12.29
C GLY A 382 -2.04 -23.15 -12.07
N GLY A 383 -1.42 -22.13 -11.45
CA GLY A 383 -1.98 -20.80 -11.32
C GLY A 383 -2.22 -20.18 -12.69
N GLY A 384 -3.47 -20.15 -13.13
CA GLY A 384 -3.86 -19.60 -14.41
C GLY A 384 -3.99 -18.07 -14.38
N THR A 385 -4.23 -17.53 -15.56
CA THR A 385 -4.68 -16.16 -15.78
C THR A 385 -6.16 -16.02 -15.41
N VAL A 386 -6.65 -14.76 -15.31
CA VAL A 386 -8.09 -14.49 -15.14
C VAL A 386 -8.93 -15.21 -16.22
N ASP A 387 -8.47 -15.16 -17.49
CA ASP A 387 -9.19 -15.80 -18.61
C ASP A 387 -9.25 -17.32 -18.48
N GLU A 388 -8.19 -17.96 -18.02
CA GLU A 388 -8.19 -19.40 -17.77
C GLU A 388 -9.07 -19.78 -16.57
N MET A 389 -9.14 -18.92 -15.54
CA MET A 389 -10.09 -19.12 -14.43
C MET A 389 -11.53 -18.99 -14.93
N VAL A 390 -11.85 -17.97 -15.73
CA VAL A 390 -13.16 -17.79 -16.37
C VAL A 390 -13.52 -19.03 -17.18
N ALA A 391 -12.59 -19.53 -18.01
CA ALA A 391 -12.84 -20.71 -18.86
C ALA A 391 -13.17 -22.00 -18.09
N ARG A 392 -12.80 -22.07 -16.79
CA ARG A 392 -13.10 -23.22 -15.91
C ARG A 392 -14.30 -22.98 -14.98
N THR A 393 -15.00 -21.85 -15.13
CA THR A 393 -16.12 -21.49 -14.25
C THR A 393 -17.43 -21.82 -14.92
N GLU A 394 -18.22 -22.71 -14.31
CA GLU A 394 -19.55 -23.05 -14.80
C GLU A 394 -20.51 -21.87 -14.62
N ARG A 395 -20.52 -21.26 -13.42
CA ARG A 395 -21.34 -20.10 -13.08
C ARG A 395 -20.69 -19.26 -12.00
N GLY A 396 -20.55 -17.96 -12.23
CA GLY A 396 -19.94 -17.05 -11.26
C GLY A 396 -19.95 -15.61 -11.72
N LEU A 397 -19.23 -14.76 -11.00
CA LEU A 397 -19.05 -13.35 -11.33
C LEU A 397 -17.56 -13.02 -11.45
N LEU A 398 -17.21 -12.20 -12.43
CA LEU A 398 -15.90 -11.54 -12.52
C LEU A 398 -16.05 -10.09 -12.00
N LEU A 399 -15.33 -9.74 -10.92
CA LEU A 399 -15.39 -8.42 -10.30
C LEU A 399 -14.13 -7.63 -10.62
N THR A 400 -14.14 -6.84 -11.67
CA THR A 400 -12.93 -6.14 -12.15
C THR A 400 -12.66 -4.81 -11.46
N CYS A 401 -13.60 -4.30 -10.68
CA CYS A 401 -13.45 -3.03 -9.98
C CYS A 401 -14.20 -3.04 -8.64
N LEU A 402 -13.45 -2.81 -7.57
CA LEU A 402 -13.99 -2.55 -6.23
C LEU A 402 -13.79 -1.06 -5.93
N TRP A 403 -14.74 -0.47 -5.21
CA TRP A 403 -14.75 0.96 -4.95
C TRP A 403 -15.34 1.30 -3.58
N TYR A 404 -14.93 2.45 -3.03
CA TYR A 404 -15.47 2.99 -1.78
C TYR A 404 -15.38 1.99 -0.62
N ILE A 405 -14.20 1.37 -0.49
CA ILE A 405 -13.93 0.36 0.54
C ILE A 405 -13.73 1.08 1.88
N ARG A 406 -14.46 0.61 2.91
CA ARG A 406 -14.38 1.15 4.27
C ARG A 406 -14.38 0.02 5.28
N GLU A 407 -13.59 0.16 6.32
CA GLU A 407 -13.63 -0.74 7.45
C GLU A 407 -14.92 -0.52 8.27
N VAL A 408 -15.61 -1.59 8.60
CA VAL A 408 -16.85 -1.62 9.37
C VAL A 408 -16.61 -2.16 10.78
N ASP A 409 -15.83 -3.22 10.88
CA ASP A 409 -15.49 -3.87 12.13
C ASP A 409 -14.02 -4.30 12.14
N PRO A 410 -13.14 -3.55 12.84
CA PRO A 410 -11.73 -3.86 12.95
C PRO A 410 -11.46 -5.23 13.58
N SER A 411 -12.31 -5.69 14.49
CA SER A 411 -12.11 -6.95 15.22
C SER A 411 -12.20 -8.19 14.33
N THR A 412 -12.88 -8.06 13.20
CA THR A 412 -13.03 -9.11 12.17
C THR A 412 -12.39 -8.70 10.84
N ALA A 413 -11.79 -7.51 10.75
CA ALA A 413 -11.36 -6.87 9.51
C ALA A 413 -12.49 -6.81 8.47
N LEU A 414 -13.74 -6.64 8.90
CA LEU A 414 -14.88 -6.58 8.00
C LEU A 414 -14.85 -5.27 7.22
N LEU A 415 -14.79 -5.41 5.91
CA LEU A 415 -14.87 -4.30 4.96
C LEU A 415 -16.25 -4.26 4.32
N THR A 416 -16.77 -3.06 4.08
CA THR A 416 -17.86 -2.82 3.14
C THR A 416 -17.33 -2.03 1.95
N GLY A 417 -17.90 -2.26 0.77
CA GLY A 417 -17.55 -1.52 -0.43
C GLY A 417 -18.62 -1.65 -1.49
N LEU A 418 -18.37 -1.04 -2.64
CA LEU A 418 -19.23 -1.10 -3.80
C LEU A 418 -18.50 -1.81 -4.94
N THR A 419 -19.21 -2.59 -5.73
CA THR A 419 -18.76 -2.91 -7.07
C THR A 419 -19.09 -1.74 -8.00
N ARG A 420 -18.28 -1.48 -8.98
CA ARG A 420 -18.45 -0.41 -9.96
C ARG A 420 -17.69 -0.74 -11.24
N ASP A 421 -18.17 -0.26 -12.37
CA ASP A 421 -17.46 -0.33 -13.65
C ASP A 421 -16.94 -1.73 -14.03
N GLY A 422 -17.61 -2.81 -13.58
CA GLY A 422 -17.11 -4.14 -13.91
C GLY A 422 -17.59 -5.30 -13.05
N VAL A 423 -18.90 -5.56 -13.04
CA VAL A 423 -19.47 -6.83 -12.59
C VAL A 423 -19.91 -7.60 -13.82
N TYR A 424 -19.28 -8.74 -14.10
CA TYR A 424 -19.59 -9.53 -15.29
C TYR A 424 -20.03 -10.93 -14.87
N VAL A 425 -21.08 -11.45 -15.53
CA VAL A 425 -21.62 -12.79 -15.31
C VAL A 425 -20.86 -13.79 -16.15
N ILE A 426 -20.43 -14.86 -15.52
CA ILE A 426 -19.77 -16.00 -16.16
C ILE A 426 -20.77 -17.15 -16.19
N GLU A 427 -20.96 -17.76 -17.38
CA GLU A 427 -21.72 -19.00 -17.59
C GLU A 427 -20.94 -19.88 -18.56
N ASP A 428 -20.82 -21.17 -18.25
CA ASP A 428 -20.19 -22.19 -19.08
C ASP A 428 -18.80 -21.78 -19.65
N GLY A 429 -17.98 -21.18 -18.80
CA GLY A 429 -16.61 -20.79 -19.16
C GLY A 429 -16.50 -19.50 -19.98
N ALA A 430 -17.55 -18.72 -20.10
CA ALA A 430 -17.55 -17.46 -20.86
C ALA A 430 -18.24 -16.33 -20.12
N VAL A 431 -17.78 -15.09 -20.33
CA VAL A 431 -18.49 -13.91 -19.88
C VAL A 431 -19.69 -13.66 -20.81
N VAL A 432 -20.91 -13.72 -20.26
CA VAL A 432 -22.16 -13.60 -21.02
C VAL A 432 -22.76 -12.19 -21.00
N GLY A 433 -22.33 -11.33 -20.06
CA GLY A 433 -22.81 -9.96 -19.95
C GLY A 433 -22.41 -9.30 -18.64
N ALA A 434 -22.77 -8.02 -18.49
CA ALA A 434 -22.63 -7.30 -17.24
C ALA A 434 -23.85 -7.56 -16.32
N ALA A 435 -23.64 -7.43 -15.01
CA ALA A 435 -24.70 -7.40 -14.01
C ALA A 435 -24.83 -5.99 -13.40
N ASN A 436 -25.88 -5.81 -12.59
CA ASN A 436 -26.01 -4.63 -11.73
C ASN A 436 -24.89 -4.55 -10.68
N ASN A 437 -24.68 -3.38 -10.14
CA ASN A 437 -23.74 -3.18 -9.05
C ASN A 437 -24.30 -3.62 -7.70
N PHE A 438 -23.37 -3.92 -6.78
CA PHE A 438 -23.67 -4.38 -5.43
C PHE A 438 -22.88 -3.57 -4.39
N ARG A 439 -23.39 -3.58 -3.17
CA ARG A 439 -22.60 -3.42 -1.97
C ARG A 439 -22.09 -4.80 -1.56
N PHE A 440 -20.84 -4.92 -1.21
CA PHE A 440 -20.28 -6.13 -0.63
C PHE A 440 -19.85 -5.91 0.82
N ASN A 441 -19.82 -6.99 1.58
CA ASN A 441 -19.28 -7.04 2.93
C ASN A 441 -18.38 -8.27 3.04
N GLU A 442 -17.07 -8.08 3.14
CA GLU A 442 -16.08 -9.16 3.17
C GLU A 442 -14.95 -8.85 4.14
N SER A 443 -14.44 -9.88 4.79
CA SER A 443 -13.18 -9.83 5.52
C SER A 443 -12.06 -10.36 4.63
N PRO A 444 -10.98 -9.60 4.39
CA PRO A 444 -9.84 -10.08 3.61
C PRO A 444 -9.21 -11.36 4.17
N VAL A 445 -9.22 -11.55 5.49
CA VAL A 445 -8.70 -12.75 6.14
C VAL A 445 -9.59 -13.96 5.83
N ASP A 446 -10.91 -13.82 6.00
CA ASP A 446 -11.85 -14.88 5.69
C ASP A 446 -11.89 -15.21 4.19
N LEU A 447 -11.68 -14.19 3.35
CA LEU A 447 -11.60 -14.33 1.91
C LEU A 447 -10.40 -15.19 1.50
N LEU A 448 -9.20 -14.92 2.06
CA LEU A 448 -8.03 -15.77 1.85
C LEU A 448 -8.25 -17.20 2.32
N ALA A 449 -8.93 -17.39 3.46
CA ALA A 449 -9.22 -18.72 4.00
C ALA A 449 -10.19 -19.54 3.12
N ARG A 450 -11.07 -18.87 2.36
CA ARG A 450 -12.05 -19.51 1.46
C ARG A 450 -11.57 -19.65 0.01
N ALA A 451 -10.44 -19.06 -0.36
CA ALA A 451 -9.94 -19.12 -1.73
C ALA A 451 -9.76 -20.57 -2.20
N THR A 452 -10.36 -20.92 -3.32
CA THR A 452 -10.30 -22.27 -3.89
C THR A 452 -9.35 -22.41 -5.07
N GLU A 453 -8.97 -21.28 -5.67
CA GLU A 453 -8.02 -21.23 -6.77
C GLU A 453 -7.22 -19.93 -6.69
N VAL A 454 -5.91 -20.05 -6.90
CA VAL A 454 -4.93 -18.95 -6.90
C VAL A 454 -4.23 -18.93 -8.24
N GLY A 455 -4.25 -17.81 -8.92
CA GLY A 455 -3.59 -17.66 -10.21
C GLY A 455 -2.15 -17.16 -10.13
N THR A 456 -1.59 -16.82 -11.28
CA THR A 456 -0.24 -16.26 -11.38
C THR A 456 -0.23 -14.83 -10.88
N SER A 457 0.69 -14.52 -9.96
CA SER A 457 0.84 -13.18 -9.41
C SER A 457 1.47 -12.25 -10.45
N VAL A 458 0.83 -11.11 -10.69
CA VAL A 458 1.27 -10.11 -11.66
C VAL A 458 1.27 -8.72 -11.05
N ARG A 459 2.10 -7.83 -11.57
CA ARG A 459 2.10 -6.41 -11.22
C ARG A 459 0.72 -5.80 -11.52
N THR A 460 0.19 -5.05 -10.58
CA THR A 460 -1.18 -4.54 -10.66
C THR A 460 -1.34 -3.21 -9.93
N LEU A 461 -2.47 -2.55 -10.18
CA LEU A 461 -2.91 -1.34 -9.48
C LEU A 461 -4.30 -1.60 -8.90
N GLY A 462 -4.47 -1.39 -7.60
CA GLY A 462 -5.80 -1.32 -6.98
C GLY A 462 -6.56 -0.09 -7.48
N ARG A 463 -7.87 -0.20 -7.58
CA ARG A 463 -8.70 0.94 -8.00
C ARG A 463 -8.92 1.95 -6.87
N GLU A 464 -9.14 1.47 -5.66
CA GLU A 464 -9.39 2.29 -4.46
C GLU A 464 -8.09 2.78 -3.83
N LEU A 465 -7.13 1.88 -3.65
CA LEU A 465 -5.91 2.14 -2.91
C LEU A 465 -4.70 2.47 -3.78
N GLY A 466 -4.84 2.48 -5.11
CA GLY A 466 -3.72 2.67 -6.02
C GLY A 466 -2.96 3.99 -5.87
N GLU A 467 -3.57 5.04 -5.30
CA GLU A 467 -2.89 6.29 -4.97
C GLU A 467 -1.98 6.17 -3.72
N TYR A 468 -2.27 5.22 -2.83
CA TYR A 468 -1.55 5.01 -1.57
C TYR A 468 -0.59 3.83 -1.65
N LEU A 469 -0.93 2.80 -2.44
CA LEU A 469 -0.14 1.58 -2.59
C LEU A 469 -0.14 1.16 -4.07
N ASN A 470 0.72 1.77 -4.86
CA ASN A 470 0.81 1.53 -6.30
C ASN A 470 1.87 0.50 -6.70
N ARG A 471 2.55 -0.10 -5.72
CA ARG A 471 3.57 -1.15 -5.88
C ARG A 471 3.05 -2.47 -5.37
N CYS A 472 2.20 -3.11 -6.18
CA CYS A 472 1.58 -4.38 -5.84
C CYS A 472 1.87 -5.46 -6.89
N ILE A 473 2.11 -6.69 -6.40
CA ILE A 473 2.11 -7.91 -7.21
C ILE A 473 1.09 -8.86 -6.56
N MET A 474 0.00 -9.17 -7.27
CA MET A 474 -1.10 -9.96 -6.73
C MET A 474 -1.54 -11.02 -7.72
N PRO A 475 -2.01 -12.20 -7.25
CA PRO A 475 -2.67 -13.20 -8.09
C PRO A 475 -4.15 -12.86 -8.30
N PRO A 476 -4.80 -13.34 -9.33
CA PRO A 476 -6.26 -13.49 -9.33
C PRO A 476 -6.67 -14.60 -8.37
N LEU A 477 -7.84 -14.47 -7.76
CA LEU A 477 -8.39 -15.43 -6.80
C LEU A 477 -9.80 -15.86 -7.19
N ARG A 478 -10.12 -17.17 -7.04
CA ARG A 478 -11.49 -17.67 -7.04
C ARG A 478 -11.98 -17.80 -5.61
N ILE A 479 -13.07 -17.13 -5.30
CA ILE A 479 -13.66 -17.06 -3.97
C ILE A 479 -15.10 -17.55 -4.02
N PRO A 480 -15.44 -18.66 -3.37
CA PRO A 480 -16.82 -19.05 -3.18
C PRO A 480 -17.52 -18.13 -2.17
N ASP A 481 -18.83 -18.06 -2.27
CA ASP A 481 -19.69 -17.38 -1.28
C ASP A 481 -19.31 -15.91 -0.99
N PHE A 482 -18.82 -15.19 -1.99
CA PHE A 482 -18.55 -13.74 -1.85
C PHE A 482 -19.87 -13.00 -1.57
N ASN A 483 -19.88 -12.20 -0.50
CA ASN A 483 -21.11 -11.63 0.04
C ASN A 483 -21.50 -10.30 -0.63
N MET A 484 -22.41 -10.36 -1.59
CA MET A 484 -23.12 -9.22 -2.15
C MET A 484 -24.29 -8.84 -1.24
N SER A 485 -24.05 -8.00 -0.24
CA SER A 485 -24.95 -7.72 0.87
C SER A 485 -26.21 -6.94 0.47
N SER A 486 -26.15 -6.16 -0.60
CA SER A 486 -27.31 -5.46 -1.18
C SER A 486 -27.05 -5.04 -2.63
N VAL A 487 -28.11 -4.86 -3.40
CA VAL A 487 -28.03 -4.25 -4.73
C VAL A 487 -27.74 -2.76 -4.58
N SER A 488 -26.78 -2.24 -5.37
CA SER A 488 -26.43 -0.82 -5.40
C SER A 488 -27.07 -0.15 -6.62
N GLN A 489 -27.61 1.04 -6.41
CA GLN A 489 -28.12 1.90 -7.49
C GLN A 489 -27.02 2.82 -8.04
N ALA A 490 -25.79 2.73 -7.53
CA ALA A 490 -24.67 3.50 -8.03
C ALA A 490 -24.32 3.09 -9.47
N SER A 491 -24.37 4.02 -10.39
CA SER A 491 -24.01 3.89 -11.82
C SER A 491 -22.67 4.58 -12.09
#